data_bd61f66049fbb5b85ac1099c7bdbb676
#
_entry.id   bd61f66049fbb5b85ac1099c7bdbb676
#
_cell.length_a   1.000
_cell.length_b   1.000
_cell.length_c   1.000
_cell.angle_alpha   90.00
_cell.angle_beta   90.00
_cell.angle_gamma   90.00
#
_symmetry.space_group_name_H-M   'P 1'
#
loop_
_entity.id
_entity.type
_entity.pdbx_description
1 polymer ?
#
loop_
_entity_poly.entity_id
_entity_poly.type
_entity_poly.pdbx_seq_one_letter_code
_entity_poly.pdbx_strand_id
1 'polypeptide(L)'
;VDIKGKAILFESGIYAKIPDDMPEKLALSALDVAGAPAQTAKLCQYGQNVVIIGAGGKSGMLCCYEAKKRVGVTGKVIGLTNSQRSTQRIKDLGFCDVVESIGGMTPVQVNELVSNLTGGKMADVTINCVNVPDQEMTAVLCTKDDGVVYFFSMATSFTKAALGAEGIGSDVNMIIGNGYTKGHAEFTLQELRECEELRKIFTGLYA
;
A
#
# COMPACT_ATOMS: atom_id res chain seq x y z
N VAL A 1 -2.59 -26.76 5.18
CA VAL A 1 -3.71 -27.72 5.24
C VAL A 1 -4.22 -27.93 3.83
N ASP A 2 -4.10 -29.16 3.31
CA ASP A 2 -4.65 -29.53 2.00
C ASP A 2 -6.14 -29.82 2.15
N ILE A 3 -6.97 -29.15 1.36
CA ILE A 3 -8.41 -29.34 1.34
C ILE A 3 -8.81 -29.93 -0.02
N LYS A 4 -9.51 -31.06 -0.02
CA LYS A 4 -10.17 -31.59 -1.22
C LYS A 4 -11.66 -31.32 -1.11
N GLY A 5 -12.22 -30.64 -2.12
CA GLY A 5 -13.63 -30.28 -2.16
C GLY A 5 -14.10 -29.98 -3.56
N LYS A 6 -15.38 -29.63 -3.67
CA LYS A 6 -15.99 -29.10 -4.89
C LYS A 6 -16.48 -27.68 -4.62
N ALA A 7 -16.33 -26.80 -5.59
CA ALA A 7 -16.85 -25.44 -5.55
C ALA A 7 -17.64 -25.17 -6.83
N ILE A 8 -18.64 -24.30 -6.74
CA ILE A 8 -19.37 -23.78 -7.89
C ILE A 8 -18.89 -22.34 -8.10
N LEU A 9 -18.27 -22.09 -9.24
CA LEU A 9 -17.94 -20.75 -9.68
C LEU A 9 -19.00 -20.28 -10.66
N PHE A 10 -19.73 -19.22 -10.30
CA PHE A 10 -20.68 -18.59 -11.20
C PHE A 10 -19.95 -17.81 -12.30
N GLU A 11 -20.55 -17.71 -13.48
CA GLU A 11 -19.99 -16.95 -14.60
C GLU A 11 -19.68 -15.48 -14.26
N SER A 12 -20.53 -14.88 -13.41
CA SER A 12 -20.36 -13.53 -12.88
C SER A 12 -19.38 -13.43 -11.71
N GLY A 13 -18.83 -14.53 -11.24
CA GLY A 13 -17.89 -14.58 -10.12
C GLY A 13 -16.57 -13.88 -10.44
N ILE A 14 -15.97 -13.26 -9.42
CA ILE A 14 -14.63 -12.66 -9.54
C ILE A 14 -13.60 -13.79 -9.38
N TYR A 15 -12.77 -13.98 -10.39
CA TYR A 15 -11.68 -14.95 -10.36
C TYR A 15 -10.47 -14.45 -11.15
N ALA A 16 -9.32 -15.04 -10.87
CA ALA A 16 -8.11 -14.88 -11.68
C ALA A 16 -7.59 -16.26 -12.05
N LYS A 17 -7.11 -16.41 -13.29
CA LYS A 17 -6.39 -17.62 -13.69
C LYS A 17 -4.98 -17.56 -13.11
N ILE A 18 -4.53 -18.68 -12.55
CA ILE A 18 -3.12 -18.83 -12.20
C ILE A 18 -2.33 -18.85 -13.52
N PRO A 19 -1.32 -17.98 -13.68
CA PRO A 19 -0.53 -17.93 -14.91
C PRO A 19 0.43 -19.12 -15.02
N ASP A 20 0.75 -19.50 -16.26
CA ASP A 20 1.68 -20.60 -16.54
C ASP A 20 3.15 -20.14 -16.55
N ASP A 21 3.39 -18.82 -16.55
CA ASP A 21 4.72 -18.20 -16.69
C ASP A 21 5.42 -17.90 -15.36
N MET A 22 4.80 -18.25 -14.24
CA MET A 22 5.40 -18.11 -12.90
C MET A 22 4.93 -19.20 -11.94
N PRO A 23 5.72 -19.50 -10.87
CA PRO A 23 5.31 -20.48 -9.87
C PRO A 23 3.96 -20.13 -9.23
N GLU A 24 3.10 -21.12 -9.04
CA GLU A 24 1.77 -20.97 -8.45
C GLU A 24 1.80 -20.21 -7.12
N LYS A 25 2.68 -20.58 -6.19
CA LYS A 25 2.81 -19.92 -4.90
C LYS A 25 3.17 -18.45 -5.01
N LEU A 26 4.02 -18.11 -5.98
CA LEU A 26 4.39 -16.71 -6.24
C LEU A 26 3.17 -15.93 -6.75
N ALA A 27 2.45 -16.48 -7.73
CA ALA A 27 1.24 -15.86 -8.26
C ALA A 27 0.18 -15.67 -7.16
N LEU A 28 -0.09 -16.69 -6.35
CA LEU A 28 -1.04 -16.62 -5.24
C LEU A 28 -0.64 -15.58 -4.19
N SER A 29 0.65 -15.44 -3.91
CA SER A 29 1.13 -14.44 -2.94
C SER A 29 0.86 -13.00 -3.38
N ALA A 30 0.93 -12.73 -4.67
CA ALA A 30 0.63 -11.41 -5.24
C ALA A 30 -0.88 -11.19 -5.37
N LEU A 31 -1.61 -12.20 -5.82
CA LEU A 31 -3.07 -12.14 -5.99
C LEU A 31 -3.81 -11.89 -4.67
N ASP A 32 -3.28 -12.38 -3.55
CA ASP A 32 -3.80 -12.12 -2.20
C ASP A 32 -3.91 -10.62 -1.85
N VAL A 33 -3.07 -9.79 -2.44
CA VAL A 33 -3.03 -8.35 -2.17
C VAL A 33 -3.20 -7.49 -3.44
N ALA A 34 -3.71 -8.07 -4.51
CA ALA A 34 -3.73 -7.46 -5.84
C ALA A 34 -4.47 -6.12 -5.93
N GLY A 35 -5.44 -5.89 -5.06
CA GLY A 35 -6.18 -4.62 -5.01
C GLY A 35 -5.33 -3.43 -4.60
N ALA A 36 -4.30 -3.63 -3.77
CA ALA A 36 -3.49 -2.54 -3.24
C ALA A 36 -2.71 -1.79 -4.34
N PRO A 37 -1.84 -2.41 -5.14
CA PRO A 37 -1.13 -1.71 -6.21
C PRO A 37 -2.06 -1.21 -7.32
N ALA A 38 -3.10 -1.96 -7.67
CA ALA A 38 -4.05 -1.53 -8.69
C ALA A 38 -4.84 -0.27 -8.27
N GLN A 39 -5.17 -0.12 -7.00
CA GLN A 39 -5.78 1.12 -6.49
C GLN A 39 -4.74 2.23 -6.39
N THR A 40 -3.50 1.93 -6.01
CA THR A 40 -2.38 2.88 -6.02
C THR A 40 -2.21 3.51 -7.40
N ALA A 41 -2.27 2.69 -8.46
CA ALA A 41 -2.19 3.16 -9.84
C ALA A 41 -3.28 4.16 -10.24
N LYS A 42 -4.47 4.05 -9.64
CA LYS A 42 -5.58 4.98 -9.88
C LYS A 42 -5.44 6.29 -9.12
N LEU A 43 -4.89 6.22 -7.90
CA LEU A 43 -4.86 7.35 -6.98
C LEU A 43 -3.63 8.23 -7.18
N CYS A 44 -2.49 7.63 -7.49
CA CYS A 44 -1.22 8.36 -7.60
C CYS A 44 -1.06 9.01 -8.97
N GLN A 45 -0.65 10.27 -8.96
CA GLN A 45 -0.43 11.08 -10.16
C GLN A 45 0.98 11.69 -10.17
N TYR A 46 1.40 12.13 -11.35
CA TYR A 46 2.70 12.76 -11.55
C TYR A 46 2.90 13.98 -10.63
N GLY A 47 4.05 14.05 -9.99
CA GLY A 47 4.45 15.17 -9.13
C GLY A 47 3.92 15.13 -7.70
N GLN A 48 3.11 14.14 -7.33
CA GLN A 48 2.52 14.02 -6.00
C GLN A 48 3.51 13.51 -4.94
N ASN A 49 3.27 13.89 -3.68
CA ASN A 49 3.84 13.25 -2.50
C ASN A 49 2.95 12.09 -2.09
N VAL A 50 3.51 10.89 -2.03
CA VAL A 50 2.79 9.67 -1.63
C VAL A 50 3.44 9.09 -0.39
N VAL A 51 2.65 8.85 0.65
CA VAL A 51 3.07 8.17 1.88
C VAL A 51 2.49 6.76 1.89
N ILE A 52 3.34 5.75 2.13
CA ILE A 52 2.91 4.35 2.25
C ILE A 52 3.27 3.84 3.63
N ILE A 53 2.25 3.63 4.46
CA ILE A 53 2.39 3.05 5.81
C ILE A 53 2.42 1.54 5.69
N GLY A 54 3.48 0.91 6.19
CA GLY A 54 3.72 -0.52 6.02
C GLY A 54 4.47 -0.85 4.72
N ALA A 55 5.29 0.08 4.23
CA ALA A 55 6.02 0.00 2.95
C ALA A 55 6.84 -1.29 2.76
N GLY A 56 7.39 -1.88 3.81
CA GLY A 56 8.16 -3.11 3.74
C GLY A 56 7.33 -4.40 3.85
N GLY A 57 6.00 -4.31 3.91
CA GLY A 57 5.07 -5.45 3.88
C GLY A 57 4.73 -5.90 2.46
N LYS A 58 3.97 -7.00 2.32
CA LYS A 58 3.59 -7.61 1.03
C LYS A 58 2.93 -6.57 0.10
N SER A 59 1.80 -6.02 0.52
CA SER A 59 1.08 -4.98 -0.23
C SER A 59 1.87 -3.67 -0.33
N GLY A 60 2.59 -3.29 0.73
CA GLY A 60 3.36 -2.05 0.76
C GLY A 60 4.48 -2.00 -0.29
N MET A 61 5.21 -3.10 -0.50
CA MET A 61 6.27 -3.16 -1.53
C MET A 61 5.71 -2.95 -2.95
N LEU A 62 4.58 -3.60 -3.27
CA LEU A 62 3.88 -3.41 -4.56
C LEU A 62 3.38 -1.96 -4.71
N CYS A 63 2.77 -1.41 -3.65
CA CYS A 63 2.32 -0.01 -3.66
C CYS A 63 3.49 0.98 -3.84
N CYS A 64 4.65 0.74 -3.21
CA CYS A 64 5.82 1.59 -3.37
C CYS A 64 6.35 1.56 -4.81
N TYR A 65 6.44 0.36 -5.40
CA TYR A 65 6.85 0.19 -6.78
C TYR A 65 5.92 0.95 -7.74
N GLU A 66 4.61 0.73 -7.61
CA GLU A 66 3.64 1.39 -8.49
C GLU A 66 3.57 2.91 -8.24
N ALA A 67 3.57 3.35 -6.99
CA ALA A 67 3.59 4.78 -6.68
C ALA A 67 4.80 5.47 -7.31
N LYS A 68 5.99 4.86 -7.24
CA LYS A 68 7.20 5.44 -7.84
C LYS A 68 7.09 5.60 -9.37
N LYS A 69 6.47 4.64 -10.05
CA LYS A 69 6.17 4.75 -11.49
C LYS A 69 5.23 5.91 -11.78
N ARG A 70 4.19 6.12 -10.94
CA ARG A 70 3.16 7.14 -11.18
C ARG A 70 3.62 8.56 -10.88
N VAL A 71 4.30 8.75 -9.75
CA VAL A 71 4.71 10.11 -9.33
C VAL A 71 5.84 10.68 -10.17
N GLY A 72 6.61 9.80 -10.82
CA GLY A 72 7.73 10.20 -11.68
C GLY A 72 8.87 10.87 -10.92
N VAL A 73 9.65 11.69 -11.63
CA VAL A 73 10.89 12.28 -11.10
C VAL A 73 10.66 13.52 -10.22
N THR A 74 9.51 14.16 -10.33
CA THR A 74 9.17 15.37 -9.56
C THR A 74 8.32 15.06 -8.33
N GLY A 75 7.71 13.89 -8.27
CA GLY A 75 6.98 13.41 -7.11
C GLY A 75 7.89 12.73 -6.10
N LYS A 76 7.34 12.42 -4.93
CA LYS A 76 8.07 11.79 -3.83
C LYS A 76 7.28 10.62 -3.26
N VAL A 77 7.94 9.46 -3.11
CA VAL A 77 7.41 8.30 -2.41
C VAL A 77 8.11 8.17 -1.06
N ILE A 78 7.35 8.21 0.02
CA ILE A 78 7.81 8.08 1.40
C ILE A 78 7.29 6.77 1.97
N GLY A 79 8.21 5.83 2.25
CA GLY A 79 7.90 4.54 2.85
C GLY A 79 8.05 4.58 4.36
N LEU A 80 6.96 4.35 5.09
CA LEU A 80 6.96 4.26 6.55
C LEU A 80 6.86 2.80 7.00
N THR A 81 7.71 2.41 7.95
CA THR A 81 7.85 1.02 8.43
C THR A 81 7.90 0.96 9.95
N ASN A 82 7.66 -0.22 10.55
CA ASN A 82 7.65 -0.39 12.01
C ASN A 82 8.79 -1.27 12.54
N SER A 83 9.68 -1.79 11.69
CA SER A 83 10.79 -2.64 12.12
C SER A 83 12.02 -2.45 11.28
N GLN A 84 13.19 -2.64 11.86
CA GLN A 84 14.47 -2.60 11.14
C GLN A 84 14.48 -3.50 9.91
N ARG A 85 13.95 -4.73 10.02
CA ARG A 85 13.91 -5.69 8.92
C ARG A 85 13.07 -5.18 7.75
N SER A 86 11.90 -4.59 8.01
CA SER A 86 11.04 -4.03 6.97
C SER A 86 11.64 -2.75 6.38
N THR A 87 12.29 -1.93 7.20
CA THR A 87 13.01 -0.72 6.76
C THR A 87 14.13 -1.07 5.80
N GLN A 88 14.99 -2.03 6.19
CA GLN A 88 16.11 -2.45 5.34
C GLN A 88 15.60 -3.03 4.02
N ARG A 89 14.60 -3.90 4.07
CA ARG A 89 14.00 -4.51 2.88
C ARG A 89 13.55 -3.47 1.85
N ILE A 90 12.80 -2.46 2.26
CA ILE A 90 12.29 -1.48 1.30
C ILE A 90 13.37 -0.49 0.85
N LYS A 91 14.39 -0.24 1.67
CA LYS A 91 15.59 0.51 1.26
C LYS A 91 16.36 -0.23 0.17
N ASP A 92 16.56 -1.53 0.33
CA ASP A 92 17.28 -2.36 -0.64
C ASP A 92 16.55 -2.44 -1.99
N LEU A 93 15.23 -2.36 -2.00
CA LEU A 93 14.43 -2.33 -3.22
C LEU A 93 14.48 -0.98 -3.98
N GLY A 94 14.79 0.11 -3.30
CA GLY A 94 14.95 1.42 -3.92
C GLY A 94 13.67 2.04 -4.51
N PHE A 95 12.48 1.59 -4.10
CA PHE A 95 11.19 2.07 -4.62
C PHE A 95 10.69 3.36 -3.94
N CYS A 96 11.32 3.76 -2.86
CA CYS A 96 10.98 4.97 -2.13
C CYS A 96 12.11 5.99 -2.21
N ASP A 97 11.77 7.28 -2.30
CA ASP A 97 12.74 8.38 -2.20
C ASP A 97 13.25 8.55 -0.77
N VAL A 98 12.38 8.26 0.20
CA VAL A 98 12.69 8.29 1.63
C VAL A 98 12.07 7.08 2.31
N VAL A 99 12.81 6.46 3.23
CA VAL A 99 12.31 5.35 4.06
C VAL A 99 12.63 5.64 5.51
N GLU A 100 11.58 5.71 6.35
CA GLU A 100 11.71 5.96 7.78
C GLU A 100 11.00 4.90 8.62
N SER A 101 11.56 4.63 9.79
CA SER A 101 10.92 3.76 10.78
C SER A 101 10.12 4.61 11.74
N ILE A 102 8.82 4.29 11.87
CA ILE A 102 7.88 4.97 12.77
C ILE A 102 7.49 4.11 13.99
N GLY A 103 8.20 3.00 14.19
CA GLY A 103 7.95 2.13 15.35
C GLY A 103 8.10 2.90 16.66
N GLY A 104 7.03 2.92 17.46
CA GLY A 104 6.98 3.65 18.74
C GLY A 104 6.64 5.14 18.65
N MET A 105 6.47 5.70 17.45
CA MET A 105 6.02 7.08 17.28
C MET A 105 4.51 7.21 17.47
N THR A 106 4.09 8.32 18.05
CA THR A 106 2.68 8.73 18.06
C THR A 106 2.25 9.27 16.70
N PRO A 107 0.94 9.30 16.38
CA PRO A 107 0.46 9.88 15.11
C PRO A 107 0.92 11.32 14.89
N VAL A 108 1.03 12.14 15.95
CA VAL A 108 1.53 13.51 15.88
C VAL A 108 3.01 13.56 15.50
N GLN A 109 3.83 12.70 16.08
CA GLN A 109 5.26 12.62 15.73
C GLN A 109 5.46 12.16 14.27
N VAL A 110 4.61 11.28 13.77
CA VAL A 110 4.64 10.88 12.36
C VAL A 110 4.20 12.02 11.44
N ASN A 111 3.19 12.81 11.84
CA ASN A 111 2.80 14.02 11.12
C ASN A 111 3.98 15.03 11.02
N GLU A 112 4.67 15.31 12.13
CA GLU A 112 5.84 16.19 12.13
C GLU A 112 6.96 15.66 11.20
N LEU A 113 7.21 14.36 11.24
CA LEU A 113 8.17 13.71 10.36
C LEU A 113 7.79 13.91 8.88
N VAL A 114 6.54 13.60 8.50
CA VAL A 114 6.07 13.74 7.12
C VAL A 114 6.05 15.21 6.68
N SER A 115 5.68 16.13 7.58
CA SER A 115 5.76 17.57 7.34
C SER A 115 7.19 18.00 6.99
N ASN A 116 8.18 17.56 7.75
CA ASN A 116 9.59 17.86 7.49
C ASN A 116 10.05 17.27 6.15
N LEU A 117 9.68 16.02 5.85
CA LEU A 117 10.07 15.33 4.61
C LEU A 117 9.44 15.94 3.35
N THR A 118 8.29 16.59 3.49
CA THR A 118 7.54 17.20 2.39
C THR A 118 7.67 18.72 2.34
N GLY A 119 8.44 19.32 3.24
CA GLY A 119 8.54 20.78 3.35
C GLY A 119 7.20 21.45 3.69
N GLY A 120 6.43 20.82 4.57
CA GLY A 120 5.13 21.29 5.05
C GLY A 120 3.95 20.98 4.12
N LYS A 121 4.17 20.39 2.95
CA LYS A 121 3.10 20.13 1.94
C LYS A 121 2.22 18.93 2.27
N MET A 122 2.68 18.03 3.13
CA MET A 122 2.06 16.76 3.47
C MET A 122 1.88 15.82 2.25
N ALA A 123 1.20 14.69 2.42
CA ALA A 123 0.95 13.74 1.33
C ALA A 123 -0.31 14.12 0.55
N ASP A 124 -0.23 14.05 -0.78
CA ASP A 124 -1.40 14.07 -1.65
C ASP A 124 -2.21 12.77 -1.53
N VAL A 125 -1.49 11.65 -1.35
CA VAL A 125 -2.07 10.32 -1.17
C VAL A 125 -1.34 9.60 -0.05
N THR A 126 -2.08 9.10 0.94
CA THR A 126 -1.56 8.20 1.96
C THR A 126 -2.22 6.83 1.82
N ILE A 127 -1.40 5.77 1.75
CA ILE A 127 -1.86 4.39 1.61
C ILE A 127 -1.50 3.61 2.87
N ASN A 128 -2.49 3.12 3.61
CA ASN A 128 -2.28 2.29 4.78
C ASN A 128 -2.37 0.80 4.42
N CYS A 129 -1.22 0.14 4.41
CA CYS A 129 -1.04 -1.29 4.15
C CYS A 129 -0.79 -2.12 5.42
N VAL A 130 -0.77 -1.49 6.60
CA VAL A 130 -0.46 -2.16 7.87
C VAL A 130 -1.69 -2.84 8.44
N ASN A 131 -1.63 -4.14 8.63
CA ASN A 131 -2.72 -4.90 9.26
C ASN A 131 -2.59 -4.89 10.81
N VAL A 132 -2.49 -3.68 11.36
CA VAL A 132 -2.44 -3.41 12.81
C VAL A 132 -3.51 -2.36 13.11
N PRO A 133 -4.32 -2.53 14.18
CA PRO A 133 -5.30 -1.54 14.60
C PRO A 133 -4.67 -0.18 14.94
N ASP A 134 -5.50 0.86 14.98
CA ASP A 134 -5.16 2.20 15.46
C ASP A 134 -4.16 2.97 14.58
N GLN A 135 -4.15 2.68 13.26
CA GLN A 135 -3.34 3.41 12.29
C GLN A 135 -4.12 4.52 11.56
N GLU A 136 -5.39 4.68 11.85
CA GLU A 136 -6.29 5.62 11.16
C GLU A 136 -5.81 7.06 11.30
N MET A 137 -5.51 7.49 12.54
CA MET A 137 -5.04 8.85 12.80
C MET A 137 -3.66 9.12 12.21
N THR A 138 -2.77 8.12 12.22
CA THR A 138 -1.48 8.24 11.55
C THR A 138 -1.67 8.53 10.07
N ALA A 139 -2.57 7.80 9.39
CA ALA A 139 -2.82 7.98 7.97
C ALA A 139 -3.48 9.33 7.66
N VAL A 140 -4.48 9.73 8.43
CA VAL A 140 -5.18 11.02 8.28
C VAL A 140 -4.20 12.18 8.45
N LEU A 141 -3.42 12.18 9.54
CA LEU A 141 -2.48 13.25 9.86
C LEU A 141 -1.30 13.35 8.86
N CYS A 142 -0.97 12.30 8.13
CA CYS A 142 0.03 12.34 7.05
C CYS A 142 -0.48 13.02 5.79
N THR A 143 -1.80 13.16 5.64
CA THR A 143 -2.44 13.60 4.40
C THR A 143 -2.81 15.08 4.48
N LYS A 144 -2.61 15.83 3.40
CA LYS A 144 -3.05 17.22 3.28
C LYS A 144 -4.57 17.32 3.15
N ASP A 145 -5.14 18.50 3.36
CA ASP A 145 -6.53 18.78 2.99
C ASP A 145 -6.73 18.56 1.47
N ASP A 146 -7.93 18.12 1.09
CA ASP A 146 -8.28 17.63 -0.25
C ASP A 146 -7.47 16.39 -0.72
N GLY A 147 -6.59 15.85 0.12
CA GLY A 147 -5.83 14.65 -0.17
C GLY A 147 -6.67 13.37 -0.03
N VAL A 148 -6.06 12.23 -0.39
CA VAL A 148 -6.72 10.93 -0.34
C VAL A 148 -6.03 10.02 0.66
N VAL A 149 -6.80 9.41 1.55
CA VAL A 149 -6.37 8.31 2.41
C VAL A 149 -6.98 7.01 1.91
N TYR A 150 -6.15 6.06 1.52
CA TYR A 150 -6.58 4.71 1.16
C TYR A 150 -6.23 3.72 2.26
N PHE A 151 -7.25 3.18 2.91
CA PHE A 151 -7.12 2.14 3.90
C PHE A 151 -7.32 0.77 3.23
N PHE A 152 -6.24 0.16 2.82
CA PHE A 152 -6.26 -1.21 2.27
C PHE A 152 -6.38 -2.26 3.37
N SER A 153 -5.87 -1.96 4.56
CA SER A 153 -5.88 -2.87 5.70
C SER A 153 -7.27 -3.19 6.21
N MET A 154 -7.54 -4.49 6.42
CA MET A 154 -8.77 -4.98 7.06
C MET A 154 -8.83 -4.69 8.57
N ALA A 155 -7.75 -4.26 9.20
CA ALA A 155 -7.73 -3.83 10.59
C ALA A 155 -8.28 -2.41 10.79
N THR A 156 -8.61 -1.69 9.72
CA THR A 156 -9.12 -0.32 9.76
C THR A 156 -10.53 -0.26 10.37
N SER A 157 -10.71 0.63 11.33
CA SER A 157 -12.02 0.98 11.89
C SER A 157 -12.61 2.18 11.15
N PHE A 158 -13.73 1.97 10.46
CA PHE A 158 -14.45 3.07 9.80
C PHE A 158 -14.78 4.21 10.77
N THR A 159 -15.31 3.87 11.95
CA THR A 159 -15.69 4.86 12.96
C THR A 159 -14.49 5.68 13.45
N LYS A 160 -13.34 5.04 13.70
CA LYS A 160 -12.13 5.75 14.13
C LYS A 160 -11.59 6.67 13.05
N ALA A 161 -11.62 6.23 11.79
CA ALA A 161 -11.17 7.05 10.66
C ALA A 161 -12.06 8.28 10.47
N ALA A 162 -13.38 8.10 10.39
CA ALA A 162 -14.34 9.16 10.13
C ALA A 162 -14.39 10.18 11.30
N LEU A 163 -14.63 9.70 12.52
CA LEU A 163 -14.72 10.59 13.70
C LEU A 163 -13.36 11.22 14.05
N GLY A 164 -12.26 10.52 13.76
CA GLY A 164 -10.92 11.07 13.96
C GLY A 164 -10.65 12.27 13.06
N ALA A 165 -10.93 12.16 11.77
CA ALA A 165 -10.77 13.25 10.81
C ALA A 165 -11.69 14.43 11.13
N GLU A 166 -12.97 14.16 11.43
CA GLU A 166 -13.93 15.18 11.84
C GLU A 166 -13.47 15.90 13.11
N GLY A 167 -13.00 15.15 14.12
CA GLY A 167 -12.57 15.70 15.41
C GLY A 167 -11.37 16.64 15.33
N ILE A 168 -10.51 16.51 14.32
CA ILE A 168 -9.36 17.40 14.08
C ILE A 168 -9.60 18.39 12.94
N GLY A 169 -10.79 18.37 12.32
CA GLY A 169 -11.12 19.25 11.20
C GLY A 169 -10.30 19.01 9.94
N SER A 170 -9.92 17.74 9.67
CA SER A 170 -9.16 17.36 8.48
C SER A 170 -10.10 17.07 7.30
N ASP A 171 -9.95 17.80 6.21
CA ASP A 171 -10.72 17.64 4.98
C ASP A 171 -10.03 16.65 4.04
N VAL A 172 -10.18 15.35 4.32
CA VAL A 172 -9.59 14.28 3.52
C VAL A 172 -10.64 13.38 2.86
N ASN A 173 -10.34 12.90 1.67
CA ASN A 173 -11.14 11.89 0.99
C ASN A 173 -10.69 10.50 1.44
N MET A 174 -11.60 9.65 1.91
CA MET A 174 -11.26 8.33 2.41
C MET A 174 -11.81 7.22 1.52
N ILE A 175 -10.96 6.24 1.21
CA ILE A 175 -11.33 4.98 0.57
C ILE A 175 -11.05 3.88 1.58
N ILE A 176 -12.09 3.19 2.05
CA ILE A 176 -11.97 2.17 3.11
C ILE A 176 -12.40 0.81 2.59
N GLY A 177 -11.53 -0.16 2.71
CA GLY A 177 -11.85 -1.59 2.66
C GLY A 177 -12.13 -2.19 1.29
N ASN A 178 -11.99 -1.49 0.18
CA ASN A 178 -12.21 -2.11 -1.12
C ASN A 178 -10.91 -2.63 -1.73
N GLY A 179 -10.63 -3.92 -1.53
CA GLY A 179 -9.52 -4.62 -2.17
C GLY A 179 -9.76 -5.01 -3.63
N TYR A 180 -10.93 -4.71 -4.21
CA TYR A 180 -11.24 -4.98 -5.60
C TYR A 180 -11.08 -3.74 -6.49
N THR A 181 -10.32 -3.90 -7.55
CA THR A 181 -10.21 -2.93 -8.66
C THR A 181 -10.28 -3.71 -9.96
N LYS A 182 -11.06 -3.27 -10.93
CA LYS A 182 -11.21 -3.96 -12.21
C LYS A 182 -9.83 -4.21 -12.86
N GLY A 183 -9.52 -5.47 -13.17
CA GLY A 183 -8.23 -5.85 -13.76
C GLY A 183 -7.07 -5.95 -12.75
N HIS A 184 -7.33 -5.85 -11.44
CA HIS A 184 -6.30 -5.86 -10.41
C HIS A 184 -5.39 -7.10 -10.42
N ALA A 185 -5.93 -8.26 -10.73
CA ALA A 185 -5.18 -9.50 -10.75
C ALA A 185 -4.06 -9.47 -11.80
N GLU A 186 -4.41 -9.21 -13.06
CA GLU A 186 -3.42 -9.13 -14.15
C GLU A 186 -2.46 -7.97 -13.96
N PHE A 187 -2.96 -6.83 -13.47
CA PHE A 187 -2.14 -5.67 -13.14
C PHE A 187 -1.01 -6.03 -12.17
N THR A 188 -1.34 -6.72 -11.07
CA THR A 188 -0.37 -7.06 -10.03
C THR A 188 0.59 -8.17 -10.47
N LEU A 189 0.11 -9.15 -11.24
CA LEU A 189 0.99 -10.16 -11.84
C LEU A 189 1.99 -9.50 -12.81
N GLN A 190 1.57 -8.46 -13.52
CA GLN A 190 2.46 -7.72 -14.42
C GLN A 190 3.57 -7.00 -13.67
N GLU A 191 3.34 -6.46 -12.46
CA GLU A 191 4.43 -5.89 -11.63
C GLU A 191 5.53 -6.91 -11.32
N LEU A 192 5.15 -8.18 -11.05
CA LEU A 192 6.13 -9.24 -10.84
C LEU A 192 6.86 -9.67 -12.12
N ARG A 193 6.25 -9.48 -13.30
CA ARG A 193 6.90 -9.75 -14.59
C ARG A 193 7.91 -8.68 -14.95
N GLU A 194 7.57 -7.41 -14.72
CA GLU A 194 8.38 -6.28 -15.13
C GLU A 194 9.50 -5.90 -14.14
N CYS A 195 9.38 -6.30 -12.86
CA CYS A 195 10.37 -6.00 -11.82
C CYS A 195 10.99 -7.28 -11.25
N GLU A 196 12.24 -7.55 -11.60
CA GLU A 196 12.97 -8.74 -11.17
C GLU A 196 13.24 -8.72 -9.65
N GLU A 197 13.58 -7.57 -9.11
CA GLU A 197 13.86 -7.38 -7.67
C GLU A 197 12.60 -7.70 -6.84
N LEU A 198 11.45 -7.20 -7.28
CA LEU A 198 10.18 -7.47 -6.64
C LEU A 198 9.83 -8.97 -6.70
N ARG A 199 10.02 -9.57 -7.88
CA ARG A 199 9.81 -11.02 -8.07
C ARG A 199 10.73 -11.86 -7.16
N LYS A 200 12.02 -11.52 -7.08
CA LYS A 200 13.00 -12.23 -6.22
C LYS A 200 12.59 -12.17 -4.75
N ILE A 201 12.24 -10.99 -4.26
CA ILE A 201 11.88 -10.85 -2.84
C ILE A 201 10.57 -11.55 -2.50
N PHE A 202 9.59 -11.49 -3.40
CA PHE A 202 8.32 -12.22 -3.23
C PHE A 202 8.54 -13.73 -3.22
N THR A 203 9.37 -14.25 -4.12
CA THR A 203 9.76 -15.67 -4.14
C THR A 203 10.42 -16.07 -2.82
N GLY A 204 11.35 -15.29 -2.33
CA GLY A 204 12.09 -15.62 -1.10
C GLY A 204 11.28 -15.51 0.20
N LEU A 205 10.21 -14.72 0.20
CA LEU A 205 9.40 -14.49 1.41
C LEU A 205 8.09 -15.29 1.43
N TYR A 206 7.49 -15.57 0.28
CA TYR A 206 6.09 -16.02 0.18
C TYR A 206 5.87 -17.25 -0.72
N ALA A 207 6.86 -17.67 -1.49
CA ALA A 207 6.71 -18.80 -2.42
C ALA A 207 7.49 -20.06 -2.00
#